data_21c0a5e14883086868595cbc824068db
#
_entry.id   21c0a5e14883086868595cbc824068db
#
_cell.length_a   1.000
_cell.length_b   1.000
_cell.length_c   1.000
_cell.angle_alpha   90.00
_cell.angle_beta   90.00
_cell.angle_gamma   90.00
#
_symmetry.space_group_name_H-M   'P 1'
#
loop_
_entity.id
_entity.type
_entity.pdbx_description
1 polymer ?
#
loop_
_entity_poly.entity_id
_entity_poly.type
_entity_poly.pdbx_seq_one_letter_code
_entity_poly.pdbx_strand_id
1 'polypeptide(L)'
;EPSLDVILEAARESKAALLIVDSIQTVYLPEVAASAGGVSQLRECAAALVRYAKSTSTTVLIIGHVTREGTIAGPKVLEHLVDTVLYFESDAGSRYRIVRATKNRFGAVNELAFFAMTEFGLKEIANPSAIFLARPTEIAPGSLVTVAREGGRPLLVEIQGLVDPMRFGNPRRVAQGL
;
A
#
# COMPACT_ATOMS: atom_id res chain seq x y z
N GLU A 1 2.26 22.16 -15.83
CA GLU A 1 2.00 21.34 -17.05
C GLU A 1 2.58 19.97 -16.84
N PRO A 2 1.81 18.93 -16.98
CA PRO A 2 2.24 17.58 -16.60
C PRO A 2 3.02 16.83 -17.71
N SER A 3 3.69 17.53 -18.64
CA SER A 3 4.58 16.88 -19.62
C SER A 3 5.79 16.28 -18.90
N LEU A 4 5.99 14.98 -19.06
CA LEU A 4 7.07 14.27 -18.39
C LEU A 4 8.46 14.73 -18.87
N ASP A 5 8.60 15.12 -20.14
CA ASP A 5 9.88 15.62 -20.67
C ASP A 5 10.34 16.86 -19.95
N VAL A 6 9.42 17.81 -19.69
CA VAL A 6 9.71 19.05 -18.95
C VAL A 6 10.09 18.73 -17.51
N ILE A 7 9.40 17.79 -16.87
CA ILE A 7 9.70 17.34 -15.50
C ILE A 7 11.10 16.73 -15.42
N LEU A 8 11.46 15.87 -16.38
CA LEU A 8 12.75 15.20 -16.41
C LEU A 8 13.90 16.18 -16.71
N GLU A 9 13.67 17.19 -17.55
CA GLU A 9 14.63 18.24 -17.81
C GLU A 9 14.91 19.08 -16.57
N ALA A 10 13.87 19.56 -15.91
CA ALA A 10 13.99 20.31 -14.65
C ALA A 10 14.68 19.48 -13.53
N ALA A 11 14.39 18.18 -13.46
CA ALA A 11 15.03 17.27 -12.50
C ALA A 11 16.54 17.07 -12.80
N ARG A 12 16.95 17.08 -14.08
CA ARG A 12 18.37 17.04 -14.48
C ARG A 12 19.09 18.34 -14.13
N GLU A 13 18.49 19.48 -14.46
CA GLU A 13 19.06 20.80 -14.18
C GLU A 13 19.26 21.03 -12.68
N SER A 14 18.28 20.64 -11.87
CA SER A 14 18.36 20.75 -10.41
C SER A 14 19.26 19.71 -9.75
N LYS A 15 19.75 18.71 -10.50
CA LYS A 15 20.52 17.56 -9.97
C LYS A 15 19.80 16.89 -8.81
N ALA A 16 18.50 16.68 -8.94
CA ALA A 16 17.64 16.14 -7.90
C ALA A 16 18.14 14.77 -7.43
N ALA A 17 18.33 14.57 -6.14
CA ALA A 17 18.63 13.27 -5.54
C ALA A 17 17.39 12.38 -5.44
N LEU A 18 16.21 12.99 -5.32
CA LEU A 18 14.91 12.35 -5.26
C LEU A 18 13.93 13.10 -6.15
N LEU A 19 13.24 12.36 -7.01
CA LEU A 19 12.11 12.83 -7.82
C LEU A 19 10.83 12.13 -7.37
N ILE A 20 9.82 12.90 -6.96
CA ILE A 20 8.50 12.37 -6.59
C ILE A 20 7.49 12.78 -7.66
N VAL A 21 6.78 11.81 -8.23
CA VAL A 21 5.72 12.02 -9.22
C VAL A 21 4.38 11.64 -8.61
N ASP A 22 3.55 12.63 -8.27
CA ASP A 22 2.20 12.45 -7.72
C ASP A 22 1.18 13.17 -8.62
N SER A 23 0.49 12.44 -9.45
CA SER A 23 0.49 11.00 -9.68
C SER A 23 0.89 10.67 -11.11
N ILE A 24 1.30 9.43 -11.33
CA ILE A 24 1.66 8.94 -12.67
C ILE A 24 0.50 9.04 -13.68
N GLN A 25 -0.75 9.05 -13.20
CA GLN A 25 -1.93 9.17 -14.04
C GLN A 25 -2.10 10.58 -14.65
N THR A 26 -1.46 11.59 -14.08
CA THR A 26 -1.61 12.98 -14.56
C THR A 26 -0.51 13.40 -15.51
N VAL A 27 0.60 12.67 -15.56
CA VAL A 27 1.71 12.99 -16.48
C VAL A 27 1.53 12.29 -17.83
N TYR A 28 2.12 12.88 -18.85
CA TYR A 28 2.09 12.33 -20.22
C TYR A 28 3.39 12.61 -20.98
N LEU A 29 3.61 11.80 -22.01
CA LEU A 29 4.63 11.99 -23.04
C LEU A 29 3.93 12.42 -24.34
N PRO A 30 4.29 13.56 -24.95
CA PRO A 30 3.62 14.08 -26.14
C PRO A 30 3.64 13.14 -27.36
N GLU A 31 4.69 12.32 -27.48
CA GLU A 31 4.86 11.37 -28.58
C GLU A 31 3.95 10.12 -28.46
N VAL A 32 3.34 9.88 -27.31
CA VAL A 32 2.45 8.72 -27.10
C VAL A 32 1.02 9.12 -27.45
N ALA A 33 0.46 8.54 -28.49
CA ALA A 33 -0.90 8.83 -28.97
C ALA A 33 -1.97 8.20 -28.06
N ALA A 34 -2.01 8.60 -26.80
CA ALA A 34 -3.00 8.18 -25.80
C ALA A 34 -3.21 9.30 -24.77
N SER A 35 -4.39 9.34 -24.15
CA SER A 35 -4.66 10.32 -23.09
C SER A 35 -3.85 10.04 -21.82
N ALA A 36 -3.55 11.08 -21.03
CA ALA A 36 -2.96 10.94 -19.72
C ALA A 36 -3.80 9.96 -18.86
N GLY A 37 -3.13 9.11 -18.07
CA GLY A 37 -3.78 8.05 -17.31
C GLY A 37 -4.15 6.80 -18.11
N GLY A 38 -4.08 6.82 -19.43
CA GLY A 38 -4.25 5.63 -20.27
C GLY A 38 -3.09 4.63 -20.11
N VAL A 39 -3.37 3.33 -20.30
CA VAL A 39 -2.40 2.25 -20.05
C VAL A 39 -1.09 2.45 -20.81
N SER A 40 -1.16 2.86 -22.09
CA SER A 40 0.01 3.12 -22.92
C SER A 40 0.83 4.29 -22.37
N GLN A 41 0.18 5.40 -21.99
CA GLN A 41 0.85 6.53 -21.34
C GLN A 41 1.52 6.12 -20.03
N LEU A 42 0.81 5.43 -19.16
CA LEU A 42 1.34 4.97 -17.88
C LEU A 42 2.61 4.13 -18.06
N ARG A 43 2.56 3.20 -19.02
CA ARG A 43 3.69 2.31 -19.33
C ARG A 43 4.91 3.09 -19.84
N GLU A 44 4.70 3.96 -20.82
CA GLU A 44 5.79 4.71 -21.43
C GLU A 44 6.37 5.77 -20.47
N CYS A 45 5.51 6.47 -19.71
CA CYS A 45 5.95 7.39 -18.66
C CYS A 45 6.77 6.67 -17.57
N ALA A 46 6.31 5.51 -17.10
CA ALA A 46 7.08 4.75 -16.12
C ALA A 46 8.40 4.24 -16.67
N ALA A 47 8.43 3.77 -17.92
CA ALA A 47 9.66 3.35 -18.58
C ALA A 47 10.66 4.52 -18.72
N ALA A 48 10.19 5.73 -19.06
CA ALA A 48 11.02 6.93 -19.12
C ALA A 48 11.58 7.29 -17.74
N LEU A 49 10.76 7.26 -16.69
CA LEU A 49 11.18 7.50 -15.30
C LEU A 49 12.25 6.49 -14.84
N VAL A 50 12.06 5.20 -15.16
CA VAL A 50 13.05 4.15 -14.84
C VAL A 50 14.37 4.37 -15.61
N ARG A 51 14.31 4.73 -16.88
CA ARG A 51 15.53 5.09 -17.65
C ARG A 51 16.24 6.29 -17.03
N TYR A 52 15.48 7.32 -16.67
CA TYR A 52 16.02 8.50 -16.00
C TYR A 52 16.71 8.13 -14.68
N ALA A 53 16.02 7.40 -13.81
CA ALA A 53 16.57 6.94 -12.52
C ALA A 53 17.92 6.23 -12.69
N LYS A 54 18.00 5.30 -13.65
CA LYS A 54 19.21 4.51 -13.91
C LYS A 54 20.35 5.34 -14.52
N SER A 55 20.03 6.31 -15.39
CA SER A 55 21.05 7.13 -16.05
C SER A 55 21.65 8.22 -15.17
N THR A 56 20.90 8.68 -14.17
CA THR A 56 21.29 9.78 -13.27
C THR A 56 21.58 9.35 -11.85
N SER A 57 21.32 8.08 -11.51
CA SER A 57 21.36 7.58 -10.12
C SER A 57 20.40 8.33 -9.18
N THR A 58 19.36 8.93 -9.73
CA THR A 58 18.31 9.60 -8.97
C THR A 58 17.31 8.57 -8.44
N THR A 59 16.93 8.68 -7.17
CA THR A 59 15.79 7.90 -6.65
C THR A 59 14.48 8.47 -7.20
N VAL A 60 13.64 7.62 -7.79
CA VAL A 60 12.33 8.05 -8.30
C VAL A 60 11.22 7.35 -7.53
N LEU A 61 10.33 8.14 -6.91
CA LEU A 61 9.12 7.68 -6.25
C LEU A 61 7.91 8.00 -7.14
N ILE A 62 7.25 6.94 -7.61
CA ILE A 62 6.07 7.04 -8.46
C ILE A 62 4.84 6.76 -7.59
N ILE A 63 3.93 7.73 -7.49
CA ILE A 63 2.67 7.57 -6.78
C ILE A 63 1.58 7.30 -7.81
N GLY A 64 0.78 6.24 -7.57
CA GLY A 64 -0.33 5.86 -8.42
C GLY A 64 -1.55 5.50 -7.60
N HIS A 65 -2.74 5.75 -8.15
CA HIS A 65 -4.01 5.38 -7.52
C HIS A 65 -4.51 4.05 -8.06
N VAL A 66 -4.94 3.17 -7.15
CA VAL A 66 -5.70 1.96 -7.48
C VAL A 66 -7.20 2.26 -7.32
N THR A 67 -8.02 1.84 -8.29
CA THR A 67 -9.47 1.90 -8.10
C THR A 67 -9.96 0.79 -7.19
N ARG A 68 -11.10 1.02 -6.50
CA ARG A 68 -11.73 0.05 -5.59
C ARG A 68 -11.95 -1.33 -6.20
N GLU A 69 -12.09 -1.41 -7.50
CA GLU A 69 -12.39 -2.66 -8.23
C GLU A 69 -11.15 -3.42 -8.69
N GLY A 70 -9.94 -2.90 -8.43
CA GLY A 70 -8.68 -3.56 -8.83
C GLY A 70 -8.51 -3.76 -10.34
N THR A 71 -9.41 -3.23 -11.14
CA THR A 71 -9.59 -3.54 -12.58
C THR A 71 -8.95 -2.53 -13.51
N ILE A 72 -8.47 -1.39 -13.04
CA ILE A 72 -7.73 -0.49 -13.93
C ILE A 72 -6.30 -1.02 -14.07
N ALA A 73 -5.95 -1.35 -15.29
CA ALA A 73 -4.68 -1.95 -15.72
C ALA A 73 -3.39 -1.18 -15.33
N GLY A 74 -3.52 0.01 -14.74
CA GLY A 74 -2.42 0.90 -14.43
C GLY A 74 -1.39 0.34 -13.44
N PRO A 75 -1.74 0.00 -12.20
CA PRO A 75 -0.75 -0.39 -11.19
C PRO A 75 -0.02 -1.68 -11.53
N LYS A 76 -0.71 -2.71 -12.00
CA LYS A 76 -0.07 -3.99 -12.36
C LYS A 76 0.94 -3.87 -13.50
N VAL A 77 0.70 -2.97 -14.45
CA VAL A 77 1.66 -2.71 -15.54
C VAL A 77 2.95 -2.09 -15.00
N LEU A 78 2.84 -1.23 -13.98
CA LEU A 78 3.97 -0.55 -13.36
C LEU A 78 4.82 -1.49 -12.48
N GLU A 79 4.19 -2.46 -11.81
CA GLU A 79 4.87 -3.39 -10.91
C GLU A 79 6.03 -4.14 -11.55
N HIS A 80 5.93 -4.45 -12.85
CA HIS A 80 7.00 -5.14 -13.57
C HIS A 80 8.19 -4.22 -13.90
N LEU A 81 7.96 -2.93 -14.01
CA LEU A 81 8.96 -1.94 -14.43
C LEU A 81 9.82 -1.44 -13.27
N VAL A 82 9.24 -1.31 -12.08
CA VAL A 82 9.89 -0.71 -10.92
C VAL A 82 10.62 -1.76 -10.06
N ASP A 83 11.55 -1.32 -9.24
CA ASP A 83 12.35 -2.20 -8.37
C ASP A 83 11.63 -2.55 -7.06
N THR A 84 10.82 -1.64 -6.54
CA THR A 84 10.07 -1.81 -5.29
C THR A 84 8.63 -1.36 -5.49
N VAL A 85 7.69 -2.11 -4.92
CA VAL A 85 6.25 -1.78 -4.91
C VAL A 85 5.76 -1.80 -3.47
N LEU A 86 5.19 -0.67 -3.06
CA LEU A 86 4.57 -0.48 -1.76
C LEU A 86 3.08 -0.21 -1.96
N TYR A 87 2.24 -1.01 -1.32
CA TYR A 87 0.80 -0.75 -1.24
C TYR A 87 0.50 0.02 0.04
N PHE A 88 -0.31 1.06 -0.11
CA PHE A 88 -0.81 1.86 0.98
C PHE A 88 -2.28 1.51 1.20
N GLU A 89 -2.53 0.72 2.24
CA GLU A 89 -3.84 0.13 2.53
C GLU A 89 -4.53 0.90 3.66
N SER A 90 -5.85 1.04 3.56
CA SER A 90 -6.68 1.61 4.62
C SER A 90 -8.09 1.05 4.57
N ASP A 91 -8.61 0.66 5.73
CA ASP A 91 -10.01 0.30 5.86
C ASP A 91 -10.88 1.55 6.00
N ALA A 92 -12.10 1.48 5.47
CA ALA A 92 -13.05 2.58 5.57
C ALA A 92 -13.37 2.88 7.05
N GLY A 93 -13.15 4.13 7.47
CA GLY A 93 -13.35 4.57 8.85
C GLY A 93 -12.22 4.25 9.82
N SER A 94 -11.22 3.48 9.42
CA SER A 94 -10.03 3.23 10.26
C SER A 94 -9.09 4.43 10.27
N ARG A 95 -8.59 4.78 11.46
CA ARG A 95 -7.49 5.75 11.61
C ARG A 95 -6.12 5.16 11.28
N TYR A 96 -6.05 3.84 11.10
CA TYR A 96 -4.80 3.15 10.82
C TYR A 96 -4.55 3.05 9.33
N ARG A 97 -3.29 3.03 8.96
CA ARG A 97 -2.79 2.84 7.60
C ARG A 97 -1.71 1.77 7.64
N ILE A 98 -1.72 0.90 6.65
CA ILE A 98 -0.74 -0.17 6.51
C ILE A 98 0.02 0.06 5.21
N VAL A 99 1.35 0.04 5.27
CA VAL A 99 2.21 0.03 4.09
C VAL A 99 2.76 -1.37 3.95
N ARG A 100 2.47 -2.00 2.82
CA ARG A 100 2.88 -3.38 2.51
C ARG A 100 3.83 -3.40 1.33
N ALA A 101 5.01 -4.01 1.50
CA ALA A 101 5.93 -4.28 0.41
C ALA A 101 5.53 -5.57 -0.32
N THR A 102 5.09 -5.46 -1.58
CA THR A 102 4.72 -6.62 -2.42
C THR A 102 5.80 -7.02 -3.40
N LYS A 103 6.70 -6.09 -3.72
CA LYS A 103 7.90 -6.32 -4.52
C LYS A 103 9.05 -5.54 -3.93
N ASN A 104 10.21 -6.18 -3.79
CA ASN A 104 11.43 -5.51 -3.36
C ASN A 104 12.65 -6.26 -3.90
N ARG A 105 13.39 -5.64 -4.81
CA ARG A 105 14.63 -6.21 -5.35
C ARG A 105 15.81 -6.13 -4.40
N PHE A 106 15.70 -5.30 -3.36
CA PHE A 106 16.81 -4.98 -2.46
C PHE A 106 16.66 -5.61 -1.07
N GLY A 107 15.56 -6.34 -0.83
CA GLY A 107 15.29 -6.93 0.48
C GLY A 107 14.05 -7.83 0.51
N ALA A 108 13.57 -8.09 1.72
CA ALA A 108 12.41 -8.94 1.93
C ALA A 108 11.12 -8.32 1.32
N VAL A 109 10.22 -9.19 0.91
CA VAL A 109 8.84 -8.87 0.54
C VAL A 109 7.89 -9.24 1.67
N ASN A 110 6.65 -8.74 1.61
CA ASN A 110 5.62 -8.91 2.65
C ASN A 110 5.97 -8.26 4.00
N GLU A 111 6.90 -7.32 4.01
CA GLU A 111 7.13 -6.46 5.17
C GLU A 111 5.96 -5.47 5.32
N LEU A 112 5.58 -5.24 6.58
CA LEU A 112 4.48 -4.37 6.96
C LEU A 112 4.95 -3.25 7.88
N ALA A 113 4.53 -2.03 7.56
CA ALA A 113 4.64 -0.89 8.46
C ALA A 113 3.25 -0.35 8.81
N PHE A 114 3.02 -0.07 10.08
CA PHE A 114 1.75 0.41 10.59
C PHE A 114 1.85 1.87 11.00
N PHE A 115 0.86 2.65 10.60
CA PHE A 115 0.78 4.08 10.91
C PHE A 115 -0.61 4.44 11.44
N ALA A 116 -0.66 5.44 12.31
CA ALA A 116 -1.91 6.10 12.70
C ALA A 116 -2.01 7.46 12.01
N MET A 117 -3.19 7.77 11.48
CA MET A 117 -3.49 9.12 11.00
C MET A 117 -3.78 10.02 12.21
N THR A 118 -3.05 11.10 12.32
CA THR A 118 -3.20 12.13 13.36
C THR A 118 -3.44 13.50 12.70
N GLU A 119 -3.77 14.50 13.49
CA GLU A 119 -3.88 15.90 13.02
C GLU A 119 -2.56 16.45 12.42
N PHE A 120 -1.42 15.87 12.81
CA PHE A 120 -0.09 16.22 12.28
C PHE A 120 0.38 15.28 11.14
N GLY A 121 -0.51 14.41 10.62
CA GLY A 121 -0.18 13.45 9.58
C GLY A 121 0.03 12.02 10.10
N LEU A 122 0.82 11.24 9.37
CA LEU A 122 1.08 9.83 9.69
C LEU A 122 2.10 9.70 10.82
N LYS A 123 1.74 8.93 11.84
CA LYS A 123 2.63 8.57 12.95
C LYS A 123 2.87 7.06 12.95
N GLU A 124 4.13 6.64 12.95
CA GLU A 124 4.52 5.23 13.02
C GLU A 124 4.01 4.57 14.31
N ILE A 125 3.58 3.32 14.20
CA ILE A 125 3.18 2.46 15.31
C ILE A 125 4.24 1.38 15.50
N ALA A 126 5.08 1.57 16.49
CA ALA A 126 6.18 0.64 16.77
C ALA A 126 5.68 -0.75 17.22
N ASN A 127 4.56 -0.82 17.93
CA ASN A 127 3.94 -2.09 18.37
C ASN A 127 2.54 -2.23 17.76
N PRO A 128 2.41 -2.83 16.57
CA PRO A 128 1.12 -3.03 15.92
C PRO A 128 0.19 -4.00 16.69
N SER A 129 0.72 -4.93 17.49
CA SER A 129 -0.11 -5.81 18.31
C SER A 129 -1.03 -5.04 19.27
N ALA A 130 -0.63 -3.84 19.70
CA ALA A 130 -1.47 -2.99 20.54
C ALA A 130 -2.74 -2.48 19.82
N ILE A 131 -2.79 -2.55 18.49
CA ILE A 131 -3.98 -2.19 17.70
C ILE A 131 -5.04 -3.30 17.78
N PHE A 132 -4.56 -4.56 17.76
CA PHE A 132 -5.40 -5.76 17.65
C PHE A 132 -5.77 -6.38 19.00
N LEU A 133 -5.18 -5.86 20.07
CA LEU A 133 -5.53 -6.25 21.42
C LEU A 133 -6.54 -5.23 22.00
N ALA A 134 -7.77 -5.64 22.19
CA ALA A 134 -8.68 -4.91 23.06
C ALA A 134 -8.01 -4.83 24.44
N ARG A 135 -8.11 -3.69 25.10
CA ARG A 135 -7.70 -3.54 26.50
C ARG A 135 -8.93 -3.65 27.39
N PRO A 136 -9.49 -4.83 27.62
CA PRO A 136 -10.50 -4.96 28.64
C PRO A 136 -9.80 -4.82 29.99
N THR A 137 -10.39 -4.05 30.86
CA THR A 137 -10.00 -3.97 32.27
C THR A 137 -10.23 -5.32 32.96
N GLU A 138 -11.05 -6.20 32.36
CA GLU A 138 -11.38 -7.53 32.83
C GLU A 138 -11.30 -8.54 31.70
N ILE A 139 -10.79 -9.74 31.99
CA ILE A 139 -10.75 -10.85 31.03
C ILE A 139 -12.21 -11.31 30.83
N ALA A 140 -12.73 -11.07 29.62
CA ALA A 140 -14.07 -11.54 29.27
C ALA A 140 -14.05 -13.03 28.94
N PRO A 141 -15.01 -13.84 29.43
CA PRO A 141 -15.15 -15.23 29.03
C PRO A 141 -15.31 -15.33 27.51
N GLY A 142 -14.63 -16.29 26.88
CA GLY A 142 -14.66 -16.47 25.43
C GLY A 142 -13.62 -15.64 24.67
N SER A 143 -12.81 -14.85 25.34
CA SER A 143 -11.68 -14.12 24.72
C SER A 143 -10.37 -14.88 24.89
N LEU A 144 -9.60 -14.96 23.82
CA LEU A 144 -8.27 -15.61 23.75
C LEU A 144 -7.33 -14.75 22.93
N VAL A 145 -6.14 -14.48 23.47
CA VAL A 145 -5.04 -13.89 22.71
C VAL A 145 -4.24 -15.00 22.05
N THR A 146 -4.05 -14.90 20.74
CA THR A 146 -3.25 -15.82 19.96
C THR A 146 -2.26 -15.08 19.08
N VAL A 147 -1.37 -15.82 18.41
CA VAL A 147 -0.40 -15.27 17.48
C VAL A 147 -0.88 -15.56 16.06
N ALA A 148 -1.14 -14.51 15.29
CA ALA A 148 -1.30 -14.58 13.85
C ALA A 148 0.04 -14.19 13.18
N ARG A 149 0.27 -14.72 11.98
CA ARG A 149 1.42 -14.33 11.17
C ARG A 149 0.92 -13.53 9.96
N GLU A 150 1.33 -12.29 9.90
CA GLU A 150 1.04 -11.44 8.75
C GLU A 150 2.36 -11.07 8.07
N GLY A 151 2.55 -11.58 6.85
CA GLY A 151 3.83 -11.47 6.15
C GLY A 151 4.97 -12.16 6.91
N GLY A 152 6.05 -11.43 7.18
CA GLY A 152 7.18 -11.87 7.99
C GLY A 152 7.00 -11.68 9.50
N ARG A 153 5.95 -10.99 9.96
CA ARG A 153 5.79 -10.49 11.32
C ARG A 153 4.76 -11.26 12.14
N PRO A 154 5.09 -11.73 13.36
CA PRO A 154 4.09 -12.23 14.30
C PRO A 154 3.31 -11.04 14.89
N LEU A 155 1.99 -11.15 14.93
CA LEU A 155 1.06 -10.20 15.52
C LEU A 155 0.25 -10.90 16.60
N LEU A 156 0.10 -10.27 17.75
CA LEU A 156 -0.86 -10.70 18.75
C LEU A 156 -2.23 -10.19 18.34
N VAL A 157 -3.19 -11.10 18.27
CA VAL A 157 -4.59 -10.81 17.95
C VAL A 157 -5.49 -11.41 19.01
N GLU A 158 -6.57 -10.72 19.32
CA GLU A 158 -7.61 -11.22 20.20
C GLU A 158 -8.70 -11.90 19.37
N ILE A 159 -9.00 -13.16 19.71
CA ILE A 159 -10.12 -13.90 19.14
C ILE A 159 -11.22 -13.99 20.21
N GLN A 160 -12.44 -13.67 19.82
CA GLN A 160 -13.61 -13.80 20.67
C GLN A 160 -14.52 -14.89 20.11
N GLY A 161 -14.90 -15.84 20.96
CA GLY A 161 -15.81 -16.92 20.67
C GLY A 161 -17.08 -16.83 21.50
N LEU A 162 -18.23 -16.85 20.83
CA LEU A 162 -19.52 -16.99 21.46
C LEU A 162 -20.12 -18.33 21.08
N VAL A 163 -20.52 -19.11 22.08
CA VAL A 163 -21.23 -20.37 21.88
C VAL A 163 -22.59 -20.26 22.59
N ASP A 164 -23.64 -20.45 21.77
CA ASP A 164 -25.02 -20.44 22.30
C ASP A 164 -25.70 -21.77 21.93
N PRO A 165 -26.41 -22.44 22.90
CA PRO A 165 -27.12 -23.68 22.62
C PRO A 165 -28.33 -23.42 21.71
N MET A 166 -28.34 -24.07 20.54
CA MET A 166 -29.50 -24.02 19.65
C MET A 166 -30.55 -25.03 20.10
N ARG A 167 -31.76 -24.53 20.34
CA ARG A 167 -32.92 -25.41 20.69
C ARG A 167 -33.61 -26.03 19.50
N PHE A 168 -33.42 -25.43 18.27
CA PHE A 168 -34.06 -25.89 17.04
C PHE A 168 -33.12 -25.60 15.85
N GLY A 169 -33.09 -26.51 14.86
CA GLY A 169 -32.36 -26.36 13.60
C GLY A 169 -30.94 -26.96 13.61
N ASN A 170 -30.22 -26.76 12.52
CA ASN A 170 -28.83 -27.26 12.37
C ASN A 170 -27.84 -26.26 12.99
N PRO A 171 -26.77 -26.75 13.63
CA PRO A 171 -25.69 -25.89 14.16
C PRO A 171 -25.11 -24.97 13.09
N ARG A 172 -24.95 -23.71 13.38
CA ARG A 172 -24.34 -22.72 12.49
C ARG A 172 -23.01 -22.26 13.07
N ARG A 173 -22.03 -22.09 12.20
CA ARG A 173 -20.76 -21.42 12.50
C ARG A 173 -20.70 -20.13 11.70
N VAL A 174 -20.36 -19.04 12.35
CA VAL A 174 -20.14 -17.74 11.74
C VAL A 174 -18.75 -17.28 12.19
N ALA A 175 -17.90 -16.91 11.25
CA ALA A 175 -16.61 -16.25 11.50
C ALA A 175 -16.64 -14.86 10.85
N GLN A 176 -16.14 -13.87 11.58
CA GLN A 176 -16.05 -12.49 11.12
C GLN A 176 -14.64 -11.95 11.43
N GLY A 177 -14.07 -11.19 10.49
CA GLY A 177 -12.78 -10.54 10.70
C GLY A 177 -11.56 -11.47 10.59
N LEU A 178 -11.74 -12.67 10.05
CA LEU A 178 -10.66 -13.65 9.80
C LEU A 178 -10.41 -13.77 8.30
#